data_3d5a81ec7395e9b0d64ed1c193851c56
#
_entry.id   3d5a81ec7395e9b0d64ed1c193851c56
#
_cell.length_a   1.000
_cell.length_b   1.000
_cell.length_c   1.000
_cell.angle_alpha   90.00
_cell.angle_beta   90.00
_cell.angle_gamma   90.00
#
_symmetry.space_group_name_H-M   'P 1'
#
loop_
_entity.id
_entity.type
_entity.pdbx_description
1 polymer ?
#
loop_
_entity_poly.entity_id
_entity_poly.type
_entity_poly.pdbx_seq_one_letter_code
_entity_poly.pdbx_strand_id
1 'polypeptide(L)'
;MQPPDGRIQMGHGGGGRLMRELITELVVPKLGHQKNVLHDAALLYTPGPQLAFSTDSYVVRPLFFPGGDIGRLAVYGSVNDLAMAGARPLALSLSLIIEEGLEVDCLARVIDSVGEACQGIGVGVITGDTKVVERGKGDGLFINSTAIGVVEHPLNISPSAIRPGDAVIVSGDLGRHGLAVLSARAELGLRSPIESDLACLLEPVMELLAAGVELHCLRDLTRGGLASASDEIARSGQCTLQLEQQRIPVHPSVNAACEVLGLDPIAMANEGRMLVICPAEQVGLALTVLQRYQPEAARVGTVGKRWADGSSLDVRYPVSLISELGVNCPVVLAEGEQIPRIC
;
A
#
# COMPACT_ATOMS: atom_id res chain seq x y z
N MET A 1 -3.15 -11.71 -21.19
CA MET A 1 -4.34 -12.53 -21.58
C MET A 1 -5.54 -11.60 -21.59
N GLN A 2 -6.27 -11.48 -22.69
CA GLN A 2 -7.50 -10.67 -22.67
C GLN A 2 -8.53 -11.39 -21.78
N PRO A 3 -9.30 -10.65 -20.93
CA PRO A 3 -10.38 -11.25 -20.16
C PRO A 3 -11.33 -12.01 -21.10
N PRO A 4 -11.93 -13.13 -20.67
CA PRO A 4 -12.75 -13.98 -21.53
C PRO A 4 -13.84 -13.24 -22.31
N ASP A 5 -14.31 -12.11 -21.80
CA ASP A 5 -15.38 -11.30 -22.36
C ASP A 5 -14.89 -9.93 -22.92
N GLY A 6 -13.58 -9.67 -22.93
CA GLY A 6 -13.01 -8.38 -23.39
C GLY A 6 -13.47 -7.15 -22.58
N ARG A 7 -13.95 -7.33 -21.34
CA ARG A 7 -14.49 -6.27 -20.48
C ARG A 7 -13.70 -6.14 -19.19
N ILE A 8 -13.62 -4.91 -18.69
CA ILE A 8 -13.04 -4.64 -17.37
C ILE A 8 -13.96 -5.21 -16.28
N GLN A 9 -13.38 -5.87 -15.31
CA GLN A 9 -14.03 -6.46 -14.14
C GLN A 9 -13.49 -5.80 -12.86
N MET A 10 -14.20 -5.93 -11.74
CA MET A 10 -13.78 -5.38 -10.44
C MET A 10 -12.36 -5.83 -10.03
N GLY A 11 -12.01 -7.07 -10.31
CA GLY A 11 -10.68 -7.61 -10.00
C GLY A 11 -9.50 -6.91 -10.69
N HIS A 12 -9.73 -6.16 -11.77
CA HIS A 12 -8.70 -5.37 -12.43
C HIS A 12 -8.31 -4.09 -11.65
N GLY A 13 -9.06 -3.74 -10.58
CA GLY A 13 -8.73 -2.63 -9.67
C GLY A 13 -8.19 -3.07 -8.30
N GLY A 14 -8.14 -4.38 -8.01
CA GLY A 14 -7.99 -4.91 -6.66
C GLY A 14 -6.56 -5.18 -6.17
N GLY A 15 -5.52 -4.68 -6.84
CA GLY A 15 -4.11 -4.89 -6.42
C GLY A 15 -3.57 -6.30 -6.64
N GLY A 16 -4.36 -7.22 -7.28
CA GLY A 16 -3.96 -8.60 -7.51
C GLY A 16 -3.43 -8.87 -8.92
N ARG A 17 -3.41 -10.17 -9.31
CA ARG A 17 -2.88 -10.63 -10.59
C ARG A 17 -3.54 -9.93 -11.79
N LEU A 18 -4.86 -9.78 -11.81
CA LEU A 18 -5.59 -9.16 -12.93
C LEU A 18 -5.20 -7.68 -13.14
N MET A 19 -5.03 -6.92 -12.06
CA MET A 19 -4.58 -5.54 -12.13
C MET A 19 -3.15 -5.46 -12.69
N ARG A 20 -2.25 -6.29 -12.19
CA ARG A 20 -0.87 -6.35 -12.70
C ARG A 20 -0.83 -6.67 -14.20
N GLU A 21 -1.56 -7.69 -14.66
CA GLU A 21 -1.64 -8.06 -16.08
C GLU A 21 -2.20 -6.90 -16.92
N LEU A 22 -3.27 -6.24 -16.47
CA LEU A 22 -3.83 -5.07 -17.13
C LEU A 22 -2.79 -3.95 -17.29
N ILE A 23 -2.08 -3.62 -16.23
CA ILE A 23 -1.06 -2.56 -16.24
C ILE A 23 0.11 -2.94 -17.14
N THR A 24 0.68 -4.12 -16.98
CA THR A 24 1.91 -4.52 -17.67
C THR A 24 1.69 -4.87 -19.13
N GLU A 25 0.55 -5.47 -19.50
CA GLU A 25 0.28 -5.92 -20.87
C GLU A 25 -0.49 -4.91 -21.74
N LEU A 26 -1.29 -4.02 -21.10
CA LEU A 26 -2.11 -3.07 -21.83
C LEU A 26 -1.68 -1.61 -21.63
N VAL A 27 -1.53 -1.16 -20.37
CA VAL A 27 -1.36 0.27 -20.05
C VAL A 27 0.07 0.71 -20.35
N VAL A 28 1.05 0.09 -19.71
CA VAL A 28 2.48 0.44 -19.83
C VAL A 28 2.98 0.45 -21.29
N PRO A 29 2.70 -0.57 -22.12
CA PRO A 29 3.15 -0.58 -23.52
C PRO A 29 2.56 0.55 -24.36
N LYS A 30 1.33 0.99 -24.06
CA LYS A 30 0.65 2.05 -24.82
C LYS A 30 1.06 3.46 -24.39
N LEU A 31 1.44 3.65 -23.14
CA LEU A 31 1.87 4.95 -22.63
C LEU A 31 3.34 5.24 -22.87
N GLY A 32 4.09 4.31 -23.49
CA GLY A 32 5.51 4.51 -23.80
C GLY A 32 6.39 4.65 -22.57
N HIS A 33 5.96 4.14 -21.42
CA HIS A 33 6.78 4.13 -20.22
C HIS A 33 8.09 3.39 -20.52
N GLN A 34 9.19 4.13 -20.41
CA GLN A 34 10.52 3.54 -20.42
C GLN A 34 10.59 2.52 -19.28
N LYS A 35 11.51 1.57 -19.38
CA LYS A 35 11.77 0.41 -18.48
C LYS A 35 11.91 0.76 -16.97
N ASN A 36 11.03 1.58 -16.45
CA ASN A 36 11.02 1.94 -15.04
C ASN A 36 10.37 0.79 -14.25
N VAL A 37 11.04 0.39 -13.21
CA VAL A 37 10.48 -0.52 -12.20
C VAL A 37 9.20 0.11 -11.68
N LEU A 38 8.09 -0.62 -11.72
CA LEU A 38 6.84 -0.17 -11.11
C LEU A 38 7.05 -0.07 -9.59
N HIS A 39 6.87 1.12 -9.05
CA HIS A 39 7.02 1.44 -7.64
C HIS A 39 5.87 2.38 -7.24
N ASP A 40 5.66 2.60 -5.94
CA ASP A 40 4.61 3.45 -5.41
C ASP A 40 4.74 4.90 -5.91
N ALA A 41 5.94 5.44 -5.94
CA ALA A 41 6.23 6.74 -6.53
C ALA A 41 7.14 6.64 -7.75
N ALA A 42 6.84 7.43 -8.78
CA ALA A 42 7.73 7.62 -9.91
C ALA A 42 8.81 8.67 -9.59
N LEU A 43 10.07 8.36 -9.91
CA LEU A 43 11.18 9.31 -9.76
C LEU A 43 11.38 10.11 -11.03
N LEU A 44 11.32 11.43 -10.91
CA LEU A 44 11.59 12.35 -12.00
C LEU A 44 12.97 12.98 -11.82
N TYR A 45 13.87 12.66 -12.73
CA TYR A 45 15.21 13.25 -12.76
C TYR A 45 15.15 14.62 -13.41
N THR A 46 15.55 15.64 -12.67
CA THR A 46 15.62 17.04 -13.13
C THR A 46 17.08 17.51 -13.12
N PRO A 47 17.40 18.66 -13.75
CA PRO A 47 18.72 19.28 -13.57
C PRO A 47 19.02 19.73 -12.12
N GLY A 48 18.01 19.74 -11.27
CA GLY A 48 18.07 20.03 -9.83
C GLY A 48 17.88 18.78 -8.97
N PRO A 49 17.22 18.88 -7.81
CA PRO A 49 16.96 17.76 -6.94
C PRO A 49 16.03 16.71 -7.60
N GLN A 50 16.22 15.47 -7.24
CA GLN A 50 15.34 14.38 -7.69
C GLN A 50 13.95 14.54 -7.07
N LEU A 51 12.92 14.44 -7.89
CA LEU A 51 11.53 14.54 -7.45
C LEU A 51 10.87 13.15 -7.47
N ALA A 52 10.00 12.93 -6.50
CA ALA A 52 9.06 11.81 -6.46
C ALA A 52 7.66 12.34 -6.75
N PHE A 53 6.85 11.55 -7.46
CA PHE A 53 5.51 11.92 -7.88
C PHE A 53 4.60 10.69 -7.78
N SER A 54 3.46 10.82 -7.10
CA SER A 54 2.43 9.79 -7.00
C SER A 54 1.03 10.36 -7.20
N THR A 55 0.10 9.53 -7.62
CA THR A 55 -1.32 9.86 -7.76
C THR A 55 -2.18 8.64 -7.48
N ASP A 56 -3.21 8.83 -6.66
CA ASP A 56 -4.15 7.81 -6.25
C ASP A 56 -5.60 8.26 -6.34
N SER A 57 -6.48 7.28 -6.52
CA SER A 57 -7.94 7.50 -6.54
C SER A 57 -8.60 6.70 -5.42
N TYR A 58 -9.36 7.39 -4.57
CA TYR A 58 -9.99 6.86 -3.37
C TYR A 58 -11.49 6.72 -3.58
N VAL A 59 -11.99 5.51 -3.35
CA VAL A 59 -13.39 5.11 -3.59
C VAL A 59 -13.96 4.33 -2.40
N VAL A 60 -13.42 4.52 -1.21
CA VAL A 60 -13.80 3.78 -0.01
C VAL A 60 -15.28 3.94 0.34
N ARG A 61 -15.92 2.86 0.75
CA ARG A 61 -17.30 2.86 1.24
C ARG A 61 -17.39 2.06 2.55
N PRO A 62 -17.98 2.65 3.61
CA PRO A 62 -18.49 4.03 3.73
C PRO A 62 -17.39 5.10 3.72
N LEU A 63 -17.75 6.37 3.51
CA LEU A 63 -16.82 7.51 3.49
C LEU A 63 -16.14 7.72 4.86
N PHE A 64 -16.83 7.38 5.94
CA PHE A 64 -16.33 7.41 7.32
C PHE A 64 -16.36 6.00 7.89
N PHE A 65 -15.27 5.58 8.49
CA PHE A 65 -15.10 4.26 9.07
C PHE A 65 -14.39 4.35 10.42
N PRO A 66 -14.41 3.33 11.27
CA PRO A 66 -13.65 3.34 12.52
C PRO A 66 -12.17 3.62 12.28
N GLY A 67 -11.64 4.67 12.89
CA GLY A 67 -10.25 5.09 12.77
C GLY A 67 -9.92 6.01 11.60
N GLY A 68 -10.90 6.40 10.74
CA GLY A 68 -10.60 7.31 9.63
C GLY A 68 -11.78 7.66 8.72
N ASP A 69 -11.45 8.31 7.63
CA ASP A 69 -12.36 8.73 6.57
C ASP A 69 -11.63 8.90 5.24
N ILE A 70 -12.38 9.06 4.15
CA ILE A 70 -11.84 9.20 2.79
C ILE A 70 -10.91 10.42 2.64
N GLY A 71 -11.13 11.51 3.38
CA GLY A 71 -10.31 12.73 3.30
C GLY A 71 -8.90 12.49 3.86
N ARG A 72 -8.80 11.93 5.06
CA ARG A 72 -7.53 11.57 5.69
C ARG A 72 -6.82 10.48 4.89
N LEU A 73 -7.58 9.51 4.37
CA LEU A 73 -7.07 8.44 3.51
C LEU A 73 -6.40 9.02 2.26
N ALA A 74 -7.04 9.98 1.58
CA ALA A 74 -6.51 10.60 0.37
C ALA A 74 -5.21 11.38 0.59
N VAL A 75 -5.05 12.01 1.76
CA VAL A 75 -3.81 12.71 2.10
C VAL A 75 -2.70 11.73 2.47
N TYR A 76 -3.00 10.81 3.40
CA TYR A 76 -1.97 9.89 3.90
C TYR A 76 -1.51 8.91 2.82
N GLY A 77 -2.41 8.34 2.01
CA GLY A 77 -2.03 7.38 0.98
C GLY A 77 -1.03 7.98 -0.02
N SER A 78 -1.34 9.14 -0.62
CA SER A 78 -0.42 9.79 -1.56
C SER A 78 0.90 10.24 -0.92
N VAL A 79 0.90 10.63 0.37
CA VAL A 79 2.13 10.97 1.10
C VAL A 79 2.91 9.71 1.46
N ASN A 80 2.24 8.61 1.79
CA ASN A 80 2.89 7.32 2.07
C ASN A 80 3.62 6.79 0.83
N ASP A 81 3.03 6.92 -0.36
CA ASP A 81 3.71 6.58 -1.62
C ASP A 81 5.03 7.36 -1.80
N LEU A 82 5.02 8.67 -1.54
CA LEU A 82 6.25 9.47 -1.57
C LEU A 82 7.25 8.97 -0.52
N ALA A 83 6.77 8.63 0.67
CA ALA A 83 7.60 8.10 1.75
C ALA A 83 8.24 6.76 1.35
N MET A 84 7.58 5.92 0.54
CA MET A 84 8.18 4.67 0.04
C MET A 84 9.39 4.92 -0.88
N ALA A 85 9.49 6.09 -1.48
CA ALA A 85 10.70 6.55 -2.18
C ALA A 85 11.67 7.35 -1.28
N GLY A 86 11.40 7.47 0.02
CA GLY A 86 12.18 8.30 0.95
C GLY A 86 12.05 9.80 0.68
N ALA A 87 11.00 10.23 -0.01
CA ALA A 87 10.81 11.63 -0.41
C ALA A 87 10.02 12.43 0.63
N ARG A 88 10.40 13.71 0.83
CA ARG A 88 9.61 14.67 1.59
C ARG A 88 8.54 15.30 0.71
N PRO A 89 7.27 15.32 1.12
CA PRO A 89 6.21 15.96 0.36
C PRO A 89 6.45 17.49 0.29
N LEU A 90 6.21 18.05 -0.89
CA LEU A 90 6.26 19.49 -1.15
C LEU A 90 4.86 20.08 -1.29
N ALA A 91 3.96 19.36 -1.95
CA ALA A 91 2.62 19.82 -2.25
C ALA A 91 1.71 18.66 -2.66
N LEU A 92 0.41 18.88 -2.49
CA LEU A 92 -0.67 18.01 -2.95
C LEU A 92 -1.57 18.74 -3.95
N SER A 93 -2.18 17.99 -4.87
CA SER A 93 -3.41 18.37 -5.53
C SER A 93 -4.56 17.48 -5.06
N LEU A 94 -5.80 17.98 -5.09
CA LEU A 94 -6.98 17.24 -4.66
C LEU A 94 -8.11 17.45 -5.67
N SER A 95 -8.60 16.40 -6.29
CA SER A 95 -9.74 16.43 -7.19
C SER A 95 -10.91 15.65 -6.61
N LEU A 96 -12.10 16.26 -6.66
CA LEU A 96 -13.33 15.72 -6.09
C LEU A 96 -14.32 15.39 -7.21
N ILE A 97 -14.86 14.16 -7.21
CA ILE A 97 -16.00 13.75 -8.00
C ILE A 97 -17.17 13.52 -7.04
N ILE A 98 -18.13 14.40 -7.04
CA ILE A 98 -19.23 14.46 -6.07
C ILE A 98 -20.53 14.02 -6.76
N GLU A 99 -21.25 13.12 -6.13
CA GLU A 99 -22.60 12.76 -6.60
C GLU A 99 -23.63 13.79 -6.15
N GLU A 100 -24.51 14.18 -7.06
CA GLU A 100 -25.64 15.07 -6.76
C GLU A 100 -26.50 14.49 -5.61
N GLY A 101 -26.67 15.28 -4.56
CA GLY A 101 -27.43 14.91 -3.37
C GLY A 101 -26.55 14.54 -2.18
N LEU A 102 -25.22 14.55 -2.30
CA LEU A 102 -24.35 14.50 -1.13
C LEU A 102 -24.61 15.70 -0.22
N GLU A 103 -24.78 15.47 1.08
CA GLU A 103 -24.99 16.54 2.04
C GLU A 103 -23.75 17.44 2.14
N VAL A 104 -23.96 18.76 2.17
CA VAL A 104 -22.86 19.74 2.28
C VAL A 104 -22.07 19.54 3.57
N ASP A 105 -22.73 19.20 4.67
CA ASP A 105 -22.08 18.91 5.96
C ASP A 105 -21.20 17.67 5.89
N CYS A 106 -21.60 16.66 5.11
CA CYS A 106 -20.77 15.48 4.85
C CYS A 106 -19.48 15.88 4.10
N LEU A 107 -19.60 16.66 3.04
CA LEU A 107 -18.45 17.18 2.29
C LEU A 107 -17.55 18.05 3.18
N ALA A 108 -18.14 18.95 3.98
CA ALA A 108 -17.40 19.83 4.89
C ALA A 108 -16.52 19.01 5.86
N ARG A 109 -17.08 17.98 6.49
CA ARG A 109 -16.33 17.08 7.38
C ARG A 109 -15.15 16.37 6.68
N VAL A 110 -15.34 15.97 5.42
CA VAL A 110 -14.24 15.36 4.65
C VAL A 110 -13.14 16.39 4.38
N ILE A 111 -13.50 17.62 4.00
CA ILE A 111 -12.53 18.70 3.73
C ILE A 111 -11.80 19.12 5.01
N ASP A 112 -12.49 19.18 6.15
CA ASP A 112 -11.87 19.44 7.45
C ASP A 112 -10.82 18.36 7.76
N SER A 113 -11.16 17.09 7.55
CA SER A 113 -10.24 15.96 7.74
C SER A 113 -9.01 16.05 6.82
N VAL A 114 -9.19 16.44 5.55
CA VAL A 114 -8.07 16.74 4.63
C VAL A 114 -7.18 17.85 5.20
N GLY A 115 -7.78 18.94 5.67
CA GLY A 115 -7.05 20.08 6.26
C GLY A 115 -6.23 19.69 7.49
N GLU A 116 -6.83 18.93 8.41
CA GLU A 116 -6.16 18.42 9.60
C GLU A 116 -4.98 17.50 9.25
N ALA A 117 -5.18 16.57 8.31
CA ALA A 117 -4.13 15.67 7.87
C ALA A 117 -2.96 16.43 7.22
N CYS A 118 -3.26 17.39 6.34
CA CYS A 118 -2.25 18.24 5.71
C CYS A 118 -1.48 19.07 6.74
N GLN A 119 -2.18 19.65 7.71
CA GLN A 119 -1.55 20.43 8.78
C GLN A 119 -0.61 19.57 9.64
N GLY A 120 -1.04 18.34 9.97
CA GLY A 120 -0.23 17.40 10.76
C GLY A 120 1.08 17.00 10.08
N ILE A 121 1.09 16.96 8.74
CA ILE A 121 2.27 16.62 7.94
C ILE A 121 3.12 17.86 7.59
N GLY A 122 2.52 19.05 7.63
CA GLY A 122 3.17 20.28 7.17
C GLY A 122 3.18 20.43 5.65
N VAL A 123 2.21 19.85 4.93
CA VAL A 123 2.04 19.96 3.48
C VAL A 123 0.73 20.64 3.14
N GLY A 124 0.66 21.33 1.99
CA GLY A 124 -0.56 22.02 1.53
C GLY A 124 -1.16 21.43 0.27
N VAL A 125 -2.49 21.45 0.17
CA VAL A 125 -3.19 21.31 -1.10
C VAL A 125 -3.09 22.64 -1.85
N ILE A 126 -2.37 22.66 -2.97
CA ILE A 126 -2.07 23.88 -3.73
C ILE A 126 -2.94 24.06 -4.97
N THR A 127 -3.59 23.01 -5.42
CA THR A 127 -4.49 23.03 -6.58
C THR A 127 -5.48 21.86 -6.49
N GLY A 128 -6.52 21.89 -7.31
CA GLY A 128 -7.51 20.82 -7.37
C GLY A 128 -8.56 21.08 -8.44
N ASP A 129 -9.50 20.14 -8.55
CA ASP A 129 -10.66 20.26 -9.43
C ASP A 129 -11.90 19.72 -8.71
N THR A 130 -13.09 20.11 -9.16
CA THR A 130 -14.36 19.62 -8.63
C THR A 130 -15.33 19.36 -9.79
N LYS A 131 -15.87 18.15 -9.81
CA LYS A 131 -16.94 17.75 -10.73
C LYS A 131 -18.12 17.22 -9.94
N VAL A 132 -19.32 17.51 -10.42
CA VAL A 132 -20.56 16.92 -9.91
C VAL A 132 -21.14 16.03 -11.00
N VAL A 133 -21.46 14.79 -10.62
CA VAL A 133 -22.14 13.82 -11.47
C VAL A 133 -23.58 13.63 -11.02
N GLU A 134 -24.44 13.15 -11.91
CA GLU A 134 -25.87 12.95 -11.65
C GLU A 134 -26.07 11.87 -10.55
N ARG A 135 -27.16 11.96 -9.84
CA ARG A 135 -27.58 10.99 -8.83
C ARG A 135 -27.62 9.55 -9.40
N GLY A 136 -27.03 8.61 -8.70
CA GLY A 136 -26.89 7.20 -9.11
C GLY A 136 -25.74 6.96 -10.11
N LYS A 137 -24.88 7.96 -10.37
CA LYS A 137 -23.68 7.83 -11.23
C LYS A 137 -22.36 7.86 -10.45
N GLY A 138 -22.42 8.09 -9.15
CA GLY A 138 -21.31 8.04 -8.22
C GLY A 138 -21.60 7.12 -7.04
N ASP A 139 -21.01 7.43 -5.90
CA ASP A 139 -21.28 6.78 -4.61
C ASP A 139 -20.98 7.79 -3.48
N GLY A 140 -21.62 8.92 -3.58
CA GLY A 140 -21.44 10.06 -2.73
C GLY A 140 -20.22 10.90 -3.11
N LEU A 141 -19.01 10.41 -2.88
CA LEU A 141 -17.77 11.14 -3.13
C LEU A 141 -16.65 10.19 -3.54
N PHE A 142 -15.93 10.54 -4.60
CA PHE A 142 -14.62 10.01 -4.94
C PHE A 142 -13.57 11.11 -4.87
N ILE A 143 -12.37 10.77 -4.42
CA ILE A 143 -11.25 11.70 -4.33
C ILE A 143 -10.09 11.14 -5.16
N ASN A 144 -9.49 12.00 -6.00
CA ASN A 144 -8.17 11.75 -6.55
C ASN A 144 -7.18 12.74 -5.93
N SER A 145 -6.11 12.26 -5.38
CA SER A 145 -5.02 13.09 -4.89
C SER A 145 -3.73 12.80 -5.66
N THR A 146 -2.90 13.83 -5.79
CA THR A 146 -1.57 13.72 -6.38
C THR A 146 -0.59 14.41 -5.47
N ALA A 147 0.52 13.76 -5.19
CA ALA A 147 1.58 14.28 -4.35
C ALA A 147 2.88 14.45 -5.15
N ILE A 148 3.60 15.54 -4.87
CA ILE A 148 4.96 15.75 -5.34
C ILE A 148 5.89 15.94 -4.15
N GLY A 149 7.07 15.31 -4.19
CA GLY A 149 8.06 15.36 -3.13
C GLY A 149 9.48 15.44 -3.67
N VAL A 150 10.43 15.70 -2.77
CA VAL A 150 11.86 15.76 -3.07
C VAL A 150 12.60 14.64 -2.36
N VAL A 151 13.50 13.97 -3.08
CA VAL A 151 14.39 12.95 -2.53
C VAL A 151 15.68 13.62 -2.08
N GLU A 152 16.00 13.53 -0.79
CA GLU A 152 17.15 14.19 -0.16
C GLU A 152 18.23 13.21 0.31
N HIS A 153 18.18 11.95 -0.13
CA HIS A 153 19.15 10.91 0.23
C HIS A 153 19.77 10.27 -1.01
N PRO A 154 20.94 9.64 -0.88
CA PRO A 154 21.63 9.01 -2.02
C PRO A 154 21.23 7.54 -2.25
N LEU A 155 20.37 6.96 -1.40
CA LEU A 155 19.99 5.55 -1.49
C LEU A 155 19.13 5.28 -2.73
N ASN A 156 19.30 4.11 -3.33
CA ASN A 156 18.38 3.58 -4.33
C ASN A 156 17.31 2.73 -3.61
N ILE A 157 16.21 3.36 -3.18
CA ILE A 157 15.10 2.66 -2.55
C ILE A 157 14.16 2.17 -3.65
N SER A 158 14.29 0.91 -4.03
CA SER A 158 13.45 0.31 -5.08
C SER A 158 13.50 -1.22 -5.02
N PRO A 159 12.50 -1.92 -5.59
CA PRO A 159 12.53 -3.38 -5.67
C PRO A 159 13.79 -3.94 -6.37
N SER A 160 14.41 -3.18 -7.27
CA SER A 160 15.65 -3.61 -7.95
C SER A 160 16.89 -3.61 -7.06
N ALA A 161 16.85 -2.91 -5.93
CA ALA A 161 17.98 -2.78 -5.00
C ALA A 161 18.06 -3.91 -3.96
N ILE A 162 17.01 -4.75 -3.81
CA ILE A 162 17.01 -5.85 -2.84
C ILE A 162 18.09 -6.88 -3.16
N ARG A 163 18.63 -7.52 -2.11
CA ARG A 163 19.74 -8.47 -2.19
C ARG A 163 19.40 -9.77 -1.46
N PRO A 164 19.87 -10.93 -1.96
CA PRO A 164 19.77 -12.17 -1.20
C PRO A 164 20.38 -12.03 0.21
N GLY A 165 19.63 -12.44 1.22
CA GLY A 165 20.00 -12.30 2.62
C GLY A 165 19.43 -11.09 3.33
N ASP A 166 18.88 -10.12 2.61
CA ASP A 166 18.19 -8.99 3.23
C ASP A 166 17.03 -9.45 4.13
N ALA A 167 16.80 -8.71 5.19
CA ALA A 167 15.67 -8.93 6.07
C ALA A 167 14.41 -8.26 5.52
N VAL A 168 13.29 -8.93 5.70
CA VAL A 168 11.93 -8.41 5.43
C VAL A 168 11.28 -8.08 6.76
N ILE A 169 10.88 -6.81 6.93
CA ILE A 169 10.29 -6.29 8.17
C ILE A 169 8.91 -5.71 7.81
N VAL A 170 7.90 -5.93 8.67
CA VAL A 170 6.65 -5.18 8.64
C VAL A 170 6.62 -4.17 9.77
N SER A 171 6.09 -2.98 9.50
CA SER A 171 6.11 -1.86 10.46
C SER A 171 5.08 -1.97 11.58
N GLY A 172 4.20 -2.97 11.57
CA GLY A 172 3.19 -3.20 12.59
C GLY A 172 2.28 -4.38 12.27
N ASP A 173 1.19 -4.53 13.01
CA ASP A 173 0.20 -5.58 12.82
C ASP A 173 -0.64 -5.37 11.55
N LEU A 174 -1.14 -6.46 10.96
CA LEU A 174 -1.81 -6.46 9.66
C LEU A 174 -3.32 -6.65 9.75
N GLY A 175 -4.02 -6.14 8.72
CA GLY A 175 -5.42 -6.42 8.42
C GLY A 175 -6.44 -5.53 9.13
N ARG A 176 -6.01 -4.52 9.90
CA ARG A 176 -6.94 -3.65 10.64
C ARG A 176 -7.80 -2.80 9.73
N HIS A 177 -7.21 -2.15 8.72
CA HIS A 177 -7.97 -1.27 7.82
C HIS A 177 -9.07 -2.04 7.11
N GLY A 178 -8.72 -3.16 6.47
CA GLY A 178 -9.68 -3.99 5.77
C GLY A 178 -10.86 -4.41 6.65
N LEU A 179 -10.59 -4.84 7.88
CA LEU A 179 -11.63 -5.23 8.82
C LEU A 179 -12.46 -4.02 9.32
N ALA A 180 -11.83 -2.89 9.59
CA ALA A 180 -12.53 -1.68 10.04
C ALA A 180 -13.54 -1.19 9.01
N VAL A 181 -13.14 -1.08 7.73
CA VAL A 181 -14.03 -0.70 6.64
C VAL A 181 -15.12 -1.75 6.43
N LEU A 182 -14.78 -3.04 6.48
CA LEU A 182 -15.74 -4.11 6.31
C LEU A 182 -16.81 -4.12 7.41
N SER A 183 -16.39 -3.91 8.67
CA SER A 183 -17.30 -3.86 9.83
C SER A 183 -18.21 -2.62 9.83
N ALA A 184 -17.80 -1.55 9.16
CA ALA A 184 -18.60 -0.34 9.01
C ALA A 184 -19.73 -0.47 7.98
N ARG A 185 -19.74 -1.55 7.19
CA ARG A 185 -20.81 -1.86 6.24
C ARG A 185 -21.99 -2.48 6.95
N ALA A 186 -23.07 -1.70 7.11
CA ALA A 186 -24.28 -2.12 7.86
C ALA A 186 -24.89 -3.45 7.35
N GLU A 187 -24.73 -3.74 6.07
CA GLU A 187 -25.28 -4.93 5.39
C GLU A 187 -24.69 -6.24 5.94
N LEU A 188 -23.49 -6.20 6.53
CA LEU A 188 -22.81 -7.39 7.03
C LEU A 188 -23.13 -7.72 8.51
N GLY A 189 -23.74 -6.76 9.24
CA GLY A 189 -24.09 -6.96 10.66
C GLY A 189 -22.89 -7.25 11.58
N LEU A 190 -21.67 -7.05 11.09
CA LEU A 190 -20.44 -7.26 11.86
C LEU A 190 -20.25 -6.12 12.88
N ARG A 191 -19.97 -6.49 14.12
CA ARG A 191 -19.55 -5.54 15.14
C ARG A 191 -18.11 -5.87 15.54
N SER A 192 -17.19 -4.95 15.26
CA SER A 192 -15.78 -5.10 15.62
C SER A 192 -15.32 -3.87 16.38
N PRO A 193 -14.53 -4.03 17.44
CA PRO A 193 -13.86 -2.92 18.11
C PRO A 193 -12.61 -2.44 17.37
N ILE A 194 -12.29 -3.06 16.22
CA ILE A 194 -11.08 -2.77 15.46
C ILE A 194 -11.27 -1.46 14.69
N GLU A 195 -10.35 -0.55 14.92
CA GLU A 195 -10.17 0.67 14.14
C GLU A 195 -9.14 0.45 13.04
N SER A 196 -9.24 1.22 11.96
CA SER A 196 -8.25 1.25 10.89
C SER A 196 -6.88 1.62 11.42
N ASP A 197 -5.85 1.06 10.81
CA ASP A 197 -4.45 1.42 11.02
C ASP A 197 -4.02 2.68 10.24
N LEU A 198 -4.96 3.41 9.64
CA LEU A 198 -4.72 4.60 8.83
C LEU A 198 -3.76 5.57 9.52
N ALA A 199 -2.56 5.74 8.95
CA ALA A 199 -1.51 6.58 9.51
C ALA A 199 -0.56 7.08 8.42
N CYS A 200 0.09 8.22 8.70
CA CYS A 200 1.17 8.74 7.87
C CYS A 200 2.48 8.01 8.18
N LEU A 201 3.12 7.47 7.14
CA LEU A 201 4.39 6.74 7.23
C LEU A 201 5.63 7.62 7.01
N LEU A 202 5.44 8.92 6.77
CA LEU A 202 6.54 9.84 6.48
C LEU A 202 7.56 9.90 7.62
N GLU A 203 7.12 10.16 8.84
CA GLU A 203 8.05 10.30 9.97
C GLU A 203 8.86 9.03 10.25
N PRO A 204 8.26 7.82 10.37
CA PRO A 204 9.05 6.61 10.57
C PRO A 204 10.05 6.35 9.45
N VAL A 205 9.74 6.67 8.19
CA VAL A 205 10.69 6.54 7.07
C VAL A 205 11.83 7.56 7.19
N MET A 206 11.52 8.83 7.49
CA MET A 206 12.54 9.85 7.68
C MET A 206 13.47 9.51 8.86
N GLU A 207 12.96 8.93 9.93
CA GLU A 207 13.77 8.47 11.05
C GLU A 207 14.64 7.25 10.71
N LEU A 208 14.17 6.31 9.91
CA LEU A 208 15.00 5.21 9.40
C LEU A 208 16.20 5.74 8.60
N LEU A 209 15.96 6.71 7.70
CA LEU A 209 17.01 7.37 6.93
C LEU A 209 17.99 8.14 7.84
N ALA A 210 17.47 8.89 8.80
CA ALA A 210 18.29 9.67 9.76
C ALA A 210 19.13 8.77 10.68
N ALA A 211 18.61 7.59 11.03
CA ALA A 211 19.34 6.57 11.80
C ALA A 211 20.43 5.86 10.98
N GLY A 212 20.51 6.09 9.67
CA GLY A 212 21.51 5.48 8.79
C GLY A 212 21.17 4.03 8.39
N VAL A 213 19.90 3.64 8.40
CA VAL A 213 19.47 2.34 7.87
C VAL A 213 19.64 2.36 6.35
N GLU A 214 20.38 1.40 5.79
CA GLU A 214 20.52 1.20 4.35
C GLU A 214 19.22 0.57 3.80
N LEU A 215 18.27 1.40 3.43
CA LEU A 215 16.99 0.96 2.91
C LEU A 215 17.16 0.50 1.46
N HIS A 216 16.88 -0.77 1.17
CA HIS A 216 16.90 -1.32 -0.18
C HIS A 216 15.54 -1.22 -0.85
N CYS A 217 14.44 -1.45 -0.12
CA CYS A 217 13.08 -1.28 -0.63
C CYS A 217 12.13 -0.93 0.51
N LEU A 218 11.20 -0.04 0.21
CA LEU A 218 10.02 0.25 1.02
C LEU A 218 8.79 0.02 0.16
N ARG A 219 7.69 -0.43 0.75
CA ARG A 219 6.39 -0.60 0.10
C ARG A 219 5.29 -0.48 1.14
N ASP A 220 4.29 0.36 0.92
CA ASP A 220 3.11 0.32 1.77
C ASP A 220 2.26 -0.92 1.49
N LEU A 221 1.50 -1.35 2.50
CA LEU A 221 0.79 -2.62 2.46
C LEU A 221 -0.71 -2.42 2.20
N THR A 222 -1.04 -1.59 1.21
CA THR A 222 -2.40 -1.23 0.84
C THR A 222 -3.16 -2.41 0.20
N ARG A 223 -3.74 -2.26 -0.95
CA ARG A 223 -4.54 -3.32 -1.61
C ARG A 223 -3.75 -4.61 -1.84
N GLY A 224 -4.36 -5.72 -1.43
CA GLY A 224 -3.72 -7.03 -1.49
C GLY A 224 -2.68 -7.28 -0.39
N GLY A 225 -2.44 -6.30 0.50
CA GLY A 225 -1.65 -6.41 1.72
C GLY A 225 -0.20 -6.88 1.51
N LEU A 226 0.32 -7.55 2.52
CA LEU A 226 1.68 -8.13 2.50
C LEU A 226 1.87 -9.14 1.35
N ALA A 227 0.82 -9.89 1.00
CA ALA A 227 0.91 -10.90 -0.05
C ALA A 227 1.22 -10.27 -1.42
N SER A 228 0.44 -9.25 -1.85
CA SER A 228 0.65 -8.58 -3.12
C SER A 228 1.94 -7.77 -3.14
N ALA A 229 2.22 -6.98 -2.10
CA ALA A 229 3.44 -6.20 -1.99
C ALA A 229 4.69 -7.09 -2.09
N SER A 230 4.70 -8.23 -1.41
CA SER A 230 5.81 -9.18 -1.47
C SER A 230 6.00 -9.79 -2.86
N ASP A 231 4.92 -10.18 -3.55
CA ASP A 231 4.99 -10.75 -4.91
C ASP A 231 5.50 -9.72 -5.94
N GLU A 232 5.03 -8.48 -5.84
CA GLU A 232 5.47 -7.38 -6.72
C GLU A 232 6.95 -7.06 -6.53
N ILE A 233 7.41 -6.95 -5.28
CA ILE A 233 8.82 -6.73 -4.94
C ILE A 233 9.68 -7.89 -5.44
N ALA A 234 9.25 -9.13 -5.18
CA ALA A 234 9.98 -10.32 -5.58
C ALA A 234 10.18 -10.38 -7.10
N ARG A 235 9.11 -10.11 -7.87
CA ARG A 235 9.17 -10.12 -9.34
C ARG A 235 10.03 -8.98 -9.88
N SER A 236 9.81 -7.76 -9.40
CA SER A 236 10.56 -6.59 -9.86
C SER A 236 12.05 -6.67 -9.49
N GLY A 237 12.35 -7.21 -8.30
CA GLY A 237 13.71 -7.42 -7.80
C GLY A 237 14.37 -8.70 -8.30
N GLN A 238 13.62 -9.56 -9.01
CA GLN A 238 14.08 -10.86 -9.47
C GLN A 238 14.68 -11.73 -8.34
N CYS A 239 14.06 -11.69 -7.15
CA CYS A 239 14.46 -12.46 -5.98
C CYS A 239 13.26 -13.18 -5.38
N THR A 240 13.48 -14.38 -4.85
CA THR A 240 12.44 -15.02 -4.04
C THR A 240 12.34 -14.33 -2.69
N LEU A 241 11.16 -14.33 -2.08
CA LEU A 241 10.96 -13.94 -0.68
C LEU A 241 10.43 -15.13 0.12
N GLN A 242 10.97 -15.29 1.32
CA GLN A 242 10.47 -16.29 2.27
C GLN A 242 9.95 -15.58 3.51
N LEU A 243 8.67 -15.75 3.79
CA LEU A 243 7.98 -15.21 4.97
C LEU A 243 7.81 -16.31 6.03
N GLU A 244 7.74 -15.92 7.30
CA GLU A 244 7.56 -16.80 8.45
C GLU A 244 6.23 -16.47 9.13
N GLN A 245 5.21 -17.32 8.99
CA GLN A 245 3.83 -17.06 9.46
C GLN A 245 3.79 -16.68 10.95
N GLN A 246 4.54 -17.39 11.80
CA GLN A 246 4.57 -17.13 13.25
C GLN A 246 5.12 -15.76 13.64
N ARG A 247 5.83 -15.10 12.72
CA ARG A 247 6.43 -13.79 12.96
C ARG A 247 5.60 -12.63 12.42
N ILE A 248 4.57 -12.93 11.61
CA ILE A 248 3.69 -11.90 11.05
C ILE A 248 2.73 -11.46 12.15
N PRO A 249 2.80 -10.19 12.59
CA PRO A 249 1.93 -9.72 13.64
C PRO A 249 0.50 -9.51 13.09
N VAL A 250 -0.46 -10.16 13.72
CA VAL A 250 -1.89 -10.00 13.44
C VAL A 250 -2.63 -9.87 14.77
N HIS A 251 -3.45 -8.83 14.92
CA HIS A 251 -4.24 -8.67 16.14
C HIS A 251 -5.23 -9.84 16.30
N PRO A 252 -5.39 -10.42 17.50
CA PRO A 252 -6.26 -11.58 17.71
C PRO A 252 -7.68 -11.41 17.18
N SER A 253 -8.28 -10.22 17.34
CA SER A 253 -9.62 -9.92 16.80
C SER A 253 -9.65 -9.89 15.27
N VAL A 254 -8.55 -9.48 14.61
CA VAL A 254 -8.42 -9.51 13.14
C VAL A 254 -8.36 -10.97 12.69
N ASN A 255 -7.53 -11.78 13.34
CA ASN A 255 -7.37 -13.19 13.02
C ASN A 255 -8.71 -13.94 13.16
N ALA A 256 -9.40 -13.77 14.30
CA ALA A 256 -10.70 -14.39 14.53
C ALA A 256 -11.77 -13.98 13.51
N ALA A 257 -11.81 -12.69 13.12
CA ALA A 257 -12.73 -12.22 12.09
C ALA A 257 -12.40 -12.80 10.71
N CYS A 258 -11.12 -12.87 10.35
CA CYS A 258 -10.68 -13.49 9.09
C CYS A 258 -11.02 -14.97 9.03
N GLU A 259 -10.86 -15.73 10.11
CA GLU A 259 -11.27 -17.14 10.18
C GLU A 259 -12.77 -17.31 9.93
N VAL A 260 -13.61 -16.49 10.57
CA VAL A 260 -15.08 -16.55 10.38
C VAL A 260 -15.49 -16.18 8.96
N LEU A 261 -14.81 -15.22 8.34
CA LEU A 261 -15.14 -14.68 7.02
C LEU A 261 -14.46 -15.43 5.86
N GLY A 262 -13.53 -16.35 6.16
CA GLY A 262 -12.74 -17.02 5.14
C GLY A 262 -11.74 -16.10 4.43
N LEU A 263 -11.24 -15.08 5.13
CA LEU A 263 -10.27 -14.11 4.63
C LEU A 263 -8.86 -14.45 5.13
N ASP A 264 -7.84 -14.02 4.39
CA ASP A 264 -6.44 -14.18 4.80
C ASP A 264 -5.89 -12.82 5.29
N PRO A 265 -5.44 -12.71 6.56
CA PRO A 265 -4.90 -11.47 7.10
C PRO A 265 -3.74 -10.88 6.31
N ILE A 266 -2.88 -11.70 5.70
CA ILE A 266 -1.74 -11.20 4.90
C ILE A 266 -2.14 -10.59 3.56
N ALA A 267 -3.38 -10.86 3.11
CA ALA A 267 -3.94 -10.28 1.89
C ALA A 267 -4.89 -9.09 2.17
N MET A 268 -5.13 -8.76 3.44
CA MET A 268 -5.95 -7.62 3.84
C MET A 268 -5.21 -6.30 3.63
N ALA A 269 -5.96 -5.28 3.18
CA ALA A 269 -5.42 -3.94 3.04
C ALA A 269 -5.10 -3.28 4.38
N ASN A 270 -4.03 -2.51 4.39
CA ASN A 270 -3.58 -1.65 5.48
C ASN A 270 -3.33 -0.24 4.93
N GLU A 271 -3.53 0.79 5.72
CA GLU A 271 -3.35 2.18 5.27
C GLU A 271 -2.35 2.98 6.13
N GLY A 272 -1.64 2.27 7.02
CA GLY A 272 -0.58 2.79 7.87
C GLY A 272 0.48 1.75 8.19
N ARG A 273 0.68 0.78 7.29
CA ARG A 273 1.71 -0.24 7.40
C ARG A 273 2.57 -0.30 6.16
N MET A 274 3.86 -0.59 6.36
CA MET A 274 4.81 -0.77 5.27
C MET A 274 5.68 -2.00 5.47
N LEU A 275 6.16 -2.51 4.35
CA LEU A 275 7.24 -3.48 4.27
C LEU A 275 8.55 -2.72 4.11
N VAL A 276 9.56 -3.10 4.90
CA VAL A 276 10.91 -2.55 4.88
C VAL A 276 11.88 -3.66 4.57
N ILE A 277 12.72 -3.49 3.55
CA ILE A 277 13.81 -4.41 3.21
C ILE A 277 15.13 -3.69 3.42
N CYS A 278 15.98 -4.28 4.25
CA CYS A 278 17.30 -3.75 4.61
C CYS A 278 18.28 -4.89 4.87
N PRO A 279 19.61 -4.62 4.94
CA PRO A 279 20.61 -5.61 5.34
C PRO A 279 20.26 -6.29 6.67
N ALA A 280 20.47 -7.60 6.76
CA ALA A 280 20.08 -8.40 7.93
C ALA A 280 20.75 -7.92 9.23
N GLU A 281 21.97 -7.40 9.15
CA GLU A 281 22.71 -6.84 10.29
C GLU A 281 22.11 -5.54 10.83
N GLN A 282 21.29 -4.85 10.06
CA GLN A 282 20.65 -3.59 10.46
C GLN A 282 19.22 -3.76 11.01
N VAL A 283 18.70 -4.99 11.08
CA VAL A 283 17.35 -5.30 11.61
C VAL A 283 17.12 -4.69 13.00
N GLY A 284 18.10 -4.84 13.90
CA GLY A 284 17.99 -4.30 15.28
C GLY A 284 17.81 -2.79 15.28
N LEU A 285 18.53 -2.06 14.42
CA LEU A 285 18.43 -0.62 14.28
C LEU A 285 17.06 -0.22 13.68
N ALA A 286 16.66 -0.88 12.60
CA ALA A 286 15.38 -0.62 11.96
C ALA A 286 14.19 -0.87 12.92
N LEU A 287 14.19 -1.98 13.65
CA LEU A 287 13.16 -2.28 14.64
C LEU A 287 13.16 -1.28 15.80
N THR A 288 14.32 -0.81 16.26
CA THR A 288 14.40 0.22 17.31
C THR A 288 13.70 1.51 16.89
N VAL A 289 13.76 1.87 15.62
CA VAL A 289 13.03 3.02 15.08
C VAL A 289 11.53 2.71 14.97
N LEU A 290 11.18 1.64 14.26
CA LEU A 290 9.79 1.30 13.94
C LEU A 290 8.92 1.04 15.18
N GLN A 291 9.49 0.37 16.20
CA GLN A 291 8.78 0.01 17.42
C GLN A 291 8.42 1.23 18.30
N ARG A 292 8.99 2.41 18.04
CA ARG A 292 8.54 3.66 18.67
C ARG A 292 7.18 4.11 18.16
N TYR A 293 6.85 3.75 16.90
CA TYR A 293 5.57 4.07 16.27
C TYR A 293 4.57 2.94 16.42
N GLN A 294 5.02 1.70 16.24
CA GLN A 294 4.21 0.49 16.33
C GLN A 294 5.01 -0.62 17.03
N PRO A 295 4.67 -0.92 18.30
CA PRO A 295 5.39 -1.94 19.10
C PRO A 295 5.43 -3.33 18.46
N GLU A 296 4.44 -3.63 17.62
CA GLU A 296 4.32 -4.91 16.91
C GLU A 296 5.21 -5.01 15.66
N ALA A 297 5.98 -3.96 15.31
CA ALA A 297 6.91 -4.04 14.20
C ALA A 297 7.86 -5.22 14.35
N ALA A 298 7.99 -6.05 13.31
CA ALA A 298 8.69 -7.32 13.39
C ALA A 298 9.40 -7.69 12.09
N ARG A 299 10.53 -8.39 12.21
CA ARG A 299 11.11 -9.12 11.09
C ARG A 299 10.25 -10.34 10.78
N VAL A 300 9.75 -10.42 9.56
CA VAL A 300 8.80 -11.45 9.12
C VAL A 300 9.37 -12.40 8.07
N GLY A 301 10.58 -12.13 7.57
CA GLY A 301 11.13 -12.97 6.52
C GLY A 301 12.53 -12.57 6.07
N THR A 302 12.90 -13.11 4.90
CA THR A 302 14.20 -12.91 4.29
C THR A 302 14.09 -12.92 2.76
N VAL A 303 14.88 -12.10 2.08
CA VAL A 303 15.07 -12.13 0.63
C VAL A 303 15.92 -13.35 0.28
N GLY A 304 15.37 -14.23 -0.54
CA GLY A 304 16.02 -15.45 -0.98
C GLY A 304 16.90 -15.25 -2.21
N LYS A 305 17.04 -16.32 -3.00
CA LYS A 305 17.92 -16.32 -4.17
C LYS A 305 17.39 -15.40 -5.29
N ARG A 306 18.34 -14.76 -5.99
CA ARG A 306 18.04 -14.07 -7.25
C ARG A 306 17.93 -15.11 -8.37
N TRP A 307 16.96 -14.94 -9.25
CA TRP A 307 16.90 -15.72 -10.50
C TRP A 307 17.38 -14.86 -11.68
N ALA A 308 18.01 -15.53 -12.67
CA ALA A 308 18.39 -14.89 -13.92
C ALA A 308 17.29 -15.09 -14.97
N ASP A 309 17.22 -14.19 -15.94
CA ASP A 309 16.38 -14.37 -17.12
C ASP A 309 16.68 -15.72 -17.79
N GLY A 310 15.62 -16.52 -18.06
CA GLY A 310 15.75 -17.86 -18.63
C GLY A 310 16.07 -18.97 -17.63
N SER A 311 16.08 -18.72 -16.33
CA SER A 311 16.22 -19.76 -15.32
C SER A 311 15.01 -20.72 -15.34
N SER A 312 15.26 -22.03 -15.16
CA SER A 312 14.23 -23.07 -15.06
C SER A 312 13.47 -23.06 -13.72
N LEU A 313 13.73 -22.08 -12.85
CA LEU A 313 12.95 -21.89 -11.64
C LEU A 313 11.51 -21.53 -12.07
N ASP A 314 10.55 -22.35 -11.63
CA ASP A 314 9.13 -22.02 -11.80
C ASP A 314 8.80 -20.81 -10.91
N VAL A 315 9.02 -19.59 -11.47
CA VAL A 315 8.81 -18.31 -10.82
C VAL A 315 7.32 -17.97 -10.72
N ARG A 316 6.46 -18.98 -10.90
CA ARG A 316 5.01 -18.80 -10.75
C ARG A 316 4.65 -18.26 -9.37
N TYR A 317 5.38 -18.70 -8.34
CA TYR A 317 5.19 -18.30 -6.95
C TYR A 317 6.51 -17.85 -6.33
N PRO A 318 6.92 -16.58 -6.54
CA PRO A 318 8.21 -16.08 -6.05
C PRO A 318 8.23 -15.89 -4.53
N VAL A 319 7.07 -15.86 -3.88
CA VAL A 319 6.92 -15.71 -2.43
C VAL A 319 6.47 -17.01 -1.81
N SER A 320 7.12 -17.40 -0.73
CA SER A 320 6.75 -18.56 0.07
C SER A 320 6.52 -18.17 1.53
N LEU A 321 5.63 -18.90 2.20
CA LEU A 321 5.28 -18.74 3.60
C LEU A 321 5.64 -20.03 4.36
N ILE A 322 6.51 -19.95 5.35
CA ILE A 322 6.74 -21.03 6.30
C ILE A 322 5.58 -21.01 7.30
N SER A 323 4.75 -22.05 7.24
CA SER A 323 3.62 -22.20 8.15
C SER A 323 4.09 -22.45 9.60
N GLU A 324 3.14 -22.36 10.55
CA GLU A 324 3.38 -22.71 11.95
C GLU A 324 3.91 -24.15 12.16
N LEU A 325 3.60 -25.04 11.24
CA LEU A 325 4.06 -26.44 11.26
C LEU A 325 5.41 -26.61 10.55
N GLY A 326 6.06 -25.53 10.10
CA GLY A 326 7.34 -25.57 9.39
C GLY A 326 7.23 -26.00 7.92
N VAL A 327 6.01 -26.07 7.37
CA VAL A 327 5.79 -26.40 5.96
C VAL A 327 5.93 -25.15 5.11
N ASN A 328 6.72 -25.25 4.03
CA ASN A 328 6.91 -24.16 3.08
C ASN A 328 5.78 -24.19 2.02
N CYS A 329 4.90 -23.19 2.06
CA CYS A 329 3.76 -23.09 1.17
C CYS A 329 3.94 -21.88 0.21
N PRO A 330 3.56 -22.00 -1.07
CA PRO A 330 3.55 -20.83 -1.95
C PRO A 330 2.49 -19.81 -1.50
N VAL A 331 2.80 -18.52 -1.59
CA VAL A 331 1.80 -17.47 -1.45
C VAL A 331 1.09 -17.30 -2.79
N VAL A 332 -0.19 -17.60 -2.80
CA VAL A 332 -1.03 -17.52 -4.00
C VAL A 332 -1.89 -16.27 -3.93
N LEU A 333 -1.70 -15.35 -4.89
CA LEU A 333 -2.51 -14.15 -4.96
C LEU A 333 -3.93 -14.47 -5.45
N ALA A 334 -4.92 -13.85 -4.82
CA ALA A 334 -6.29 -13.89 -5.31
C ALA A 334 -6.37 -13.31 -6.74
N GLU A 335 -7.29 -13.83 -7.55
CA GLU A 335 -7.50 -13.33 -8.92
C GLU A 335 -8.14 -11.93 -8.93
N GLY A 336 -8.83 -11.56 -7.85
CA GLY A 336 -9.50 -10.27 -7.68
C GLY A 336 -9.42 -9.76 -6.25
N GLU A 337 -10.10 -8.65 -6.02
CA GLU A 337 -10.16 -7.98 -4.73
C GLU A 337 -10.98 -8.80 -3.72
N GLN A 338 -10.40 -9.11 -2.56
CA GLN A 338 -11.13 -9.83 -1.49
C GLN A 338 -12.24 -8.95 -0.89
N ILE A 339 -11.97 -7.66 -0.75
CA ILE A 339 -12.91 -6.66 -0.23
C ILE A 339 -12.92 -5.47 -1.18
N PRO A 340 -13.94 -5.33 -2.05
CA PRO A 340 -14.01 -4.21 -2.97
C PRO A 340 -14.24 -2.89 -2.24
N ARG A 341 -13.71 -1.79 -2.80
CA ARG A 341 -13.90 -0.42 -2.32
C ARG A 341 -13.42 -0.23 -0.88
N ILE A 342 -12.19 -0.65 -0.65
CA ILE A 342 -11.54 -0.58 0.65
C ILE A 342 -10.76 0.73 0.83
N CYS A 343 -10.28 1.32 -0.27
CA CYS A 343 -9.53 2.57 -0.29
C CYS A 343 -9.89 3.45 -1.50
#